data_cd353087d2f1f9befb85dd5293579074
#
_entry.id   cd353087d2f1f9befb85dd5293579074
#
_cell.length_a   1.000
_cell.length_b   1.000
_cell.length_c   1.000
_cell.angle_alpha   90.00
_cell.angle_beta   90.00
_cell.angle_gamma   90.00
#
_symmetry.space_group_name_H-M   'P 1'
#
loop_
_entity.id
_entity.type
_entity.pdbx_description
1 polymer ?
#
loop_
_entity_poly.entity_id
_entity_poly.type
_entity_poly.pdbx_seq_one_letter_code
_entity_poly.pdbx_strand_id
1 'polypeptide(L)'
;MRVQNKSIIVTGAGNGIGEGIAKRLAQEGAQVLVNDINTTGGQRVVAEITAAGGTAAFFQADVTQSAQVQAMVAEAERLFGKLDVVVNNAGWTHRNRPMLEVSEDEFDKVYAINVKSIYLSAIHAVPALRRAGGGSIINIASTAGLRPRPGLTWYNGSKGAVITTSKSMAAELGPDNIRVNCL
;
A
#
# COMPACT_ATOMS: atom_id res chain seq x y z
N MET A 1 10.04 19.81 -6.77
CA MET A 1 9.12 18.86 -6.10
C MET A 1 8.44 18.03 -7.17
N ARG A 2 8.65 16.71 -7.13
CA ARG A 2 8.19 15.81 -8.22
C ARG A 2 6.73 15.39 -8.14
N VAL A 3 6.13 15.49 -6.94
CA VAL A 3 4.74 15.08 -6.67
C VAL A 3 3.95 16.19 -5.95
N GLN A 4 4.23 17.45 -6.33
CA GLN A 4 3.59 18.63 -5.77
C GLN A 4 2.05 18.53 -5.84
N ASN A 5 1.39 18.74 -4.70
CA ASN A 5 -0.07 18.71 -4.55
C ASN A 5 -0.75 17.38 -4.94
N LYS A 6 0.02 16.27 -4.99
CA LYS A 6 -0.55 14.94 -5.18
C LYS A 6 -1.08 14.40 -3.87
N SER A 7 -2.30 13.88 -3.88
CA SER A 7 -2.91 13.15 -2.77
C SER A 7 -2.51 11.68 -2.83
N ILE A 8 -1.84 11.19 -1.80
CA ILE A 8 -1.22 9.86 -1.81
C ILE A 8 -1.55 9.10 -0.53
N ILE A 9 -2.08 7.89 -0.66
CA ILE A 9 -2.20 6.93 0.45
C ILE A 9 -0.94 6.04 0.47
N VAL A 10 -0.35 5.84 1.66
CA VAL A 10 0.72 4.85 1.88
C VAL A 10 0.29 3.91 2.99
N THR A 11 0.13 2.62 2.68
CA THR A 11 -0.29 1.62 3.67
C THR A 11 0.90 1.00 4.40
N GLY A 12 0.72 0.63 5.68
CA GLY A 12 1.81 0.12 6.53
C GLY A 12 2.92 1.16 6.71
N ALA A 13 2.54 2.43 6.86
CA ALA A 13 3.46 3.56 6.86
C ALA A 13 3.86 4.05 8.26
N GLY A 14 3.47 3.33 9.32
CA GLY A 14 3.85 3.64 10.71
C GLY A 14 5.30 3.30 11.04
N ASN A 15 6.00 2.55 10.19
CA ASN A 15 7.41 2.19 10.36
C ASN A 15 8.09 1.76 9.05
N GLY A 16 9.40 1.51 9.10
CA GLY A 16 10.18 0.84 8.06
C GLY A 16 10.11 1.48 6.67
N ILE A 17 9.89 0.66 5.64
CA ILE A 17 9.87 1.10 4.24
C ILE A 17 8.71 2.08 4.00
N GLY A 18 7.52 1.78 4.51
CA GLY A 18 6.34 2.64 4.34
C GLY A 18 6.52 4.03 4.96
N GLU A 19 7.11 4.11 6.15
CA GLU A 19 7.50 5.38 6.78
C GLU A 19 8.46 6.17 5.89
N GLY A 20 9.52 5.51 5.37
CA GLY A 20 10.48 6.15 4.46
C GLY A 20 9.82 6.68 3.19
N ILE A 21 8.90 5.90 2.60
CA ILE A 21 8.12 6.31 1.42
C ILE A 21 7.25 7.53 1.76
N ALA A 22 6.48 7.49 2.85
CA ALA A 22 5.58 8.58 3.26
C ALA A 22 6.35 9.89 3.46
N LYS A 23 7.45 9.85 4.20
CA LYS A 23 8.32 11.01 4.44
C LYS A 23 8.90 11.56 3.14
N ARG A 24 9.41 10.68 2.27
CA ARG A 24 9.98 11.13 0.99
C ARG A 24 8.94 11.77 0.08
N LEU A 25 7.75 11.20 -0.02
CA LEU A 25 6.67 11.78 -0.82
C LEU A 25 6.24 13.15 -0.29
N ALA A 26 6.12 13.31 1.02
CA ALA A 26 5.80 14.59 1.64
C ALA A 26 6.89 15.65 1.37
N GLN A 27 8.17 15.28 1.45
CA GLN A 27 9.30 16.15 1.08
C GLN A 27 9.26 16.60 -0.39
N GLU A 28 8.69 15.78 -1.27
CA GLU A 28 8.50 16.10 -2.70
C GLU A 28 7.16 16.81 -2.97
N GLY A 29 6.46 17.27 -1.92
CA GLY A 29 5.29 18.14 -2.00
C GLY A 29 3.95 17.42 -2.04
N ALA A 30 3.90 16.13 -1.77
CA ALA A 30 2.65 15.39 -1.67
C ALA A 30 1.89 15.69 -0.36
N GLN A 31 0.58 15.52 -0.42
CA GLN A 31 -0.31 15.39 0.73
C GLN A 31 -0.48 13.89 1.02
N VAL A 32 0.01 13.42 2.15
CA VAL A 32 0.14 11.97 2.41
C VAL A 32 -0.83 11.51 3.49
N LEU A 33 -1.70 10.56 3.16
CA LEU A 33 -2.45 9.80 4.15
C LEU A 33 -1.60 8.60 4.61
N VAL A 34 -1.07 8.69 5.80
CA VAL A 34 -0.30 7.65 6.48
C VAL A 34 -1.28 6.63 7.06
N ASN A 35 -1.28 5.42 6.56
CA ASN A 35 -2.10 4.34 7.11
C ASN A 35 -1.23 3.30 7.82
N ASP A 36 -1.66 2.89 8.99
CA ASP A 36 -1.14 1.73 9.73
C ASP A 36 -2.19 1.21 10.71
N ILE A 37 -2.07 -0.05 11.14
CA ILE A 37 -2.83 -0.59 12.28
C ILE A 37 -2.27 -0.06 13.61
N ASN A 38 -0.97 0.29 13.64
CA ASN A 38 -0.28 0.85 14.80
C ASN A 38 -0.47 2.37 14.86
N THR A 39 -1.39 2.82 15.70
CA THR A 39 -1.70 4.24 15.89
C THR A 39 -0.50 5.05 16.34
N THR A 40 0.29 4.56 17.29
CA THR A 40 1.46 5.26 17.83
C THR A 40 2.51 5.50 16.73
N GLY A 41 2.82 4.48 15.93
CA GLY A 41 3.76 4.59 14.82
C GLY A 41 3.27 5.56 13.75
N GLY A 42 1.99 5.44 13.35
CA GLY A 42 1.42 6.30 12.31
C GLY A 42 1.36 7.77 12.72
N GLN A 43 0.92 8.06 13.94
CA GLN A 43 0.89 9.44 14.49
C GLN A 43 2.28 10.05 14.61
N ARG A 44 3.28 9.26 15.04
CA ARG A 44 4.68 9.70 15.08
C ARG A 44 5.16 10.13 13.69
N VAL A 45 4.92 9.32 12.67
CA VAL A 45 5.32 9.62 11.28
C VAL A 45 4.67 10.90 10.78
N VAL A 46 3.38 11.10 11.05
CA VAL A 46 2.68 12.34 10.70
C VAL A 46 3.29 13.55 11.40
N ALA A 47 3.57 13.45 12.70
CA ALA A 47 4.20 14.54 13.46
C ALA A 47 5.58 14.90 12.86
N GLU A 48 6.40 13.93 12.50
CA GLU A 48 7.71 14.15 11.90
C GLU A 48 7.61 14.79 10.49
N ILE A 49 6.64 14.36 9.67
CA ILE A 49 6.37 14.98 8.35
C ILE A 49 5.95 16.46 8.54
N THR A 50 5.03 16.71 9.46
CA THR A 50 4.51 18.07 9.73
C THR A 50 5.61 18.98 10.28
N ALA A 51 6.43 18.49 11.20
CA ALA A 51 7.58 19.24 11.73
C ALA A 51 8.61 19.58 10.65
N ALA A 52 8.72 18.77 9.59
CA ALA A 52 9.57 19.05 8.43
C ALA A 52 8.90 19.95 7.36
N GLY A 53 7.70 20.50 7.64
CA GLY A 53 6.96 21.38 6.74
C GLY A 53 6.15 20.65 5.65
N GLY A 54 6.01 19.33 5.75
CA GLY A 54 5.18 18.56 4.85
C GLY A 54 3.70 18.48 5.28
N THR A 55 2.86 17.91 4.42
CA THR A 55 1.42 17.72 4.70
C THR A 55 1.14 16.23 4.85
N ALA A 56 0.65 15.81 6.01
CA ALA A 56 0.23 14.44 6.26
C ALA A 56 -0.94 14.36 7.24
N ALA A 57 -1.72 13.29 7.12
CA ALA A 57 -2.73 12.90 8.10
C ALA A 57 -2.62 11.40 8.39
N PHE A 58 -3.06 10.97 9.56
CA PHE A 58 -3.07 9.56 9.94
C PHE A 58 -4.47 8.97 9.82
N PHE A 59 -4.57 7.76 9.29
CA PHE A 59 -5.80 6.98 9.30
C PHE A 59 -5.51 5.55 9.73
N GLN A 60 -6.09 5.15 10.86
CA GLN A 60 -5.98 3.77 11.33
C GLN A 60 -6.89 2.86 10.51
N ALA A 61 -6.32 1.88 9.82
CA ALA A 61 -7.09 0.84 9.14
C ALA A 61 -6.28 -0.45 9.00
N ASP A 62 -6.97 -1.56 9.15
CA ASP A 62 -6.50 -2.89 8.74
C ASP A 62 -6.83 -3.08 7.25
N VAL A 63 -5.79 -3.19 6.43
CA VAL A 63 -5.89 -3.35 4.97
C VAL A 63 -6.57 -4.66 4.54
N THR A 64 -6.78 -5.60 5.46
CA THR A 64 -7.51 -6.85 5.20
C THR A 64 -9.03 -6.70 5.34
N GLN A 65 -9.51 -5.54 5.83
CA GLN A 65 -10.91 -5.25 6.11
C GLN A 65 -11.49 -4.27 5.09
N SER A 66 -12.40 -4.76 4.23
CA SER A 66 -12.96 -4.00 3.11
C SER A 66 -13.56 -2.64 3.53
N ALA A 67 -14.38 -2.62 4.59
CA ALA A 67 -15.00 -1.38 5.08
C ALA A 67 -13.97 -0.34 5.56
N GLN A 68 -12.86 -0.79 6.17
CA GLN A 68 -11.80 0.11 6.63
C GLN A 68 -10.99 0.68 5.46
N VAL A 69 -10.72 -0.15 4.42
CA VAL A 69 -10.07 0.33 3.19
C VAL A 69 -10.96 1.34 2.45
N GLN A 70 -12.26 1.08 2.38
CA GLN A 70 -13.23 2.03 1.82
C GLN A 70 -13.21 3.37 2.56
N ALA A 71 -13.27 3.33 3.89
CA ALA A 71 -13.23 4.53 4.72
C ALA A 71 -11.91 5.30 4.57
N MET A 72 -10.78 4.60 4.48
CA MET A 72 -9.46 5.19 4.23
C MET A 72 -9.40 5.96 2.91
N VAL A 73 -9.95 5.38 1.83
CA VAL A 73 -10.00 6.06 0.51
C VAL A 73 -10.89 7.30 0.58
N ALA A 74 -12.08 7.17 1.18
CA ALA A 74 -12.99 8.30 1.36
C ALA A 74 -12.37 9.42 2.20
N GLU A 75 -11.61 9.10 3.23
CA GLU A 75 -10.91 10.09 4.06
C GLU A 75 -9.80 10.83 3.28
N ALA A 76 -9.06 10.14 2.40
CA ALA A 76 -8.09 10.81 1.54
C ALA A 76 -8.77 11.83 0.61
N GLU A 77 -9.91 11.45 -0.01
CA GLU A 77 -10.68 12.38 -0.85
C GLU A 77 -11.25 13.54 -0.03
N ARG A 78 -11.75 13.28 1.19
CA ARG A 78 -12.28 14.30 2.09
C ARG A 78 -11.22 15.35 2.49
N LEU A 79 -10.02 14.87 2.84
CA LEU A 79 -8.93 15.74 3.32
C LEU A 79 -8.23 16.50 2.20
N PHE A 80 -8.03 15.87 1.05
CA PHE A 80 -7.16 16.37 -0.01
C PHE A 80 -7.92 16.69 -1.32
N GLY A 81 -9.24 16.49 -1.33
CA GLY A 81 -10.12 16.81 -2.46
C GLY A 81 -10.12 15.77 -3.59
N LYS A 82 -9.13 14.86 -3.62
CA LYS A 82 -8.97 13.80 -4.64
C LYS A 82 -8.04 12.70 -4.15
N LEU A 83 -7.91 11.63 -4.93
CA LEU A 83 -6.87 10.62 -4.77
C LEU A 83 -6.07 10.51 -6.08
N ASP A 84 -4.76 10.72 -6.03
CA ASP A 84 -3.86 10.59 -7.20
C ASP A 84 -3.04 9.29 -7.18
N VAL A 85 -2.64 8.80 -6.00
CA VAL A 85 -1.73 7.65 -5.89
C VAL A 85 -2.07 6.78 -4.68
N VAL A 86 -1.97 5.46 -4.86
CA VAL A 86 -1.96 4.51 -3.74
C VAL A 86 -0.66 3.72 -3.76
N VAL A 87 0.01 3.66 -2.61
CA VAL A 87 1.17 2.79 -2.37
C VAL A 87 0.73 1.67 -1.43
N ASN A 88 0.50 0.49 -1.98
CA ASN A 88 0.20 -0.73 -1.23
C ASN A 88 1.53 -1.29 -0.70
N ASN A 89 1.96 -0.78 0.46
CA ASN A 89 3.21 -1.18 1.09
C ASN A 89 2.99 -2.16 2.26
N ALA A 90 1.84 -2.15 2.91
CA ALA A 90 1.54 -3.10 3.99
C ALA A 90 1.84 -4.53 3.56
N GLY A 91 2.60 -5.24 4.38
CA GLY A 91 3.03 -6.60 4.08
C GLY A 91 3.46 -7.35 5.34
N TRP A 92 3.38 -8.65 5.27
CA TRP A 92 3.77 -9.52 6.37
C TRP A 92 4.39 -10.81 5.85
N THR A 93 5.27 -11.43 6.65
CA THR A 93 5.84 -12.75 6.39
C THR A 93 5.89 -13.58 7.67
N HIS A 94 5.71 -14.89 7.55
CA HIS A 94 6.03 -15.81 8.64
C HIS A 94 7.54 -15.90 8.87
N ARG A 95 7.97 -16.46 10.00
CA ARG A 95 9.39 -16.74 10.26
C ARG A 95 9.92 -17.76 9.26
N ASN A 96 11.20 -17.62 8.87
CA ASN A 96 11.86 -18.60 8.01
C ASN A 96 11.88 -19.98 8.70
N ARG A 97 11.24 -21.00 8.05
CA ARG A 97 11.15 -22.37 8.51
C ARG A 97 10.73 -23.31 7.35
N PRO A 98 10.86 -24.64 7.48
CA PRO A 98 10.33 -25.59 6.51
C PRO A 98 8.87 -25.33 6.18
N MET A 99 8.49 -25.44 4.89
CA MET A 99 7.15 -25.05 4.43
C MET A 99 6.01 -25.85 5.08
N LEU A 100 6.27 -27.10 5.48
CA LEU A 100 5.29 -27.97 6.13
C LEU A 100 5.04 -27.61 7.60
N GLU A 101 5.87 -26.75 8.20
CA GLU A 101 5.73 -26.27 9.58
C GLU A 101 4.98 -24.94 9.67
N VAL A 102 4.65 -24.32 8.54
CA VAL A 102 3.84 -23.10 8.49
C VAL A 102 2.38 -23.46 8.69
N SER A 103 1.73 -22.87 9.67
CA SER A 103 0.33 -23.14 9.96
C SER A 103 -0.61 -22.53 8.90
N GLU A 104 -1.84 -23.05 8.82
CA GLU A 104 -2.89 -22.51 7.96
C GLU A 104 -3.17 -21.03 8.28
N ASP A 105 -3.24 -20.67 9.56
CA ASP A 105 -3.44 -19.28 10.00
C ASP A 105 -2.32 -18.36 9.50
N GLU A 106 -1.06 -18.82 9.53
CA GLU A 106 0.06 -18.02 9.01
C GLU A 106 -0.02 -17.89 7.49
N PHE A 107 -0.39 -18.95 6.78
CA PHE A 107 -0.64 -18.93 5.34
C PHE A 107 -1.74 -17.92 5.00
N ASP A 108 -2.89 -18.02 5.65
CA ASP A 108 -4.02 -17.13 5.45
C ASP A 108 -3.65 -15.67 5.73
N LYS A 109 -2.92 -15.42 6.81
CA LYS A 109 -2.43 -14.09 7.14
C LYS A 109 -1.48 -13.52 6.09
N VAL A 110 -0.55 -14.32 5.54
CA VAL A 110 0.33 -13.91 4.44
C VAL A 110 -0.49 -13.45 3.24
N TYR A 111 -1.46 -14.28 2.81
CA TYR A 111 -2.27 -13.96 1.63
C TYR A 111 -3.27 -12.84 1.88
N ALA A 112 -3.86 -12.77 3.07
CA ALA A 112 -4.76 -11.68 3.44
C ALA A 112 -4.06 -10.32 3.38
N ILE A 113 -2.84 -10.22 3.98
CA ILE A 113 -2.12 -8.94 4.03
C ILE A 113 -1.42 -8.63 2.71
N ASN A 114 -0.76 -9.61 2.06
CA ASN A 114 0.07 -9.32 0.89
C ASN A 114 -0.71 -9.29 -0.43
N VAL A 115 -1.82 -10.03 -0.54
CA VAL A 115 -2.54 -10.21 -1.81
C VAL A 115 -3.95 -9.65 -1.74
N LYS A 116 -4.79 -10.10 -0.77
CA LYS A 116 -6.17 -9.64 -0.64
C LYS A 116 -6.24 -8.12 -0.40
N SER A 117 -5.29 -7.55 0.34
CA SER A 117 -5.23 -6.09 0.56
C SER A 117 -5.13 -5.30 -0.75
N ILE A 118 -4.38 -5.81 -1.75
CA ILE A 118 -4.26 -5.18 -3.07
C ILE A 118 -5.59 -5.24 -3.81
N TYR A 119 -6.29 -6.38 -3.74
CA TYR A 119 -7.64 -6.51 -4.29
C TYR A 119 -8.59 -5.49 -3.64
N LEU A 120 -8.63 -5.40 -2.31
CA LEU A 120 -9.47 -4.44 -1.60
C LEU A 120 -9.10 -2.98 -1.92
N SER A 121 -7.80 -2.69 -1.98
CA SER A 121 -7.30 -1.39 -2.42
C SER A 121 -7.81 -1.05 -3.83
N ALA A 122 -7.70 -1.98 -4.78
CA ALA A 122 -8.18 -1.76 -6.16
C ALA A 122 -9.69 -1.47 -6.20
N ILE A 123 -10.52 -2.28 -5.54
CA ILE A 123 -11.98 -2.12 -5.52
C ILE A 123 -12.39 -0.72 -5.03
N HIS A 124 -11.72 -0.19 -4.03
CA HIS A 124 -12.11 1.10 -3.44
C HIS A 124 -11.34 2.29 -4.04
N ALA A 125 -10.07 2.14 -4.41
CA ALA A 125 -9.27 3.26 -4.93
C ALA A 125 -9.47 3.50 -6.43
N VAL A 126 -9.68 2.47 -7.26
CA VAL A 126 -9.84 2.66 -8.72
C VAL A 126 -10.99 3.63 -9.06
N PRO A 127 -12.20 3.53 -8.45
CA PRO A 127 -13.24 4.52 -8.68
C PRO A 127 -12.83 5.96 -8.31
N ALA A 128 -12.06 6.15 -7.22
CA ALA A 128 -11.56 7.46 -6.82
C ALA A 128 -10.51 8.01 -7.81
N LEU A 129 -9.58 7.16 -8.26
CA LEU A 129 -8.60 7.52 -9.29
C LEU A 129 -9.27 7.87 -10.62
N ARG A 130 -10.32 7.15 -11.03
CA ARG A 130 -11.13 7.48 -12.21
C ARG A 130 -11.78 8.86 -12.08
N ARG A 131 -12.35 9.19 -10.92
CA ARG A 131 -12.90 10.54 -10.65
C ARG A 131 -11.86 11.64 -10.74
N ALA A 132 -10.61 11.34 -10.37
CA ALA A 132 -9.48 12.26 -10.48
C ALA A 132 -8.92 12.39 -11.93
N GLY A 133 -9.45 11.63 -12.91
CA GLY A 133 -8.99 11.62 -14.30
C GLY A 133 -7.79 10.70 -14.56
N GLY A 134 -7.51 9.76 -13.68
CA GLY A 134 -6.41 8.82 -13.73
C GLY A 134 -5.50 8.87 -12.49
N GLY A 135 -4.42 8.13 -12.50
CA GLY A 135 -3.53 8.09 -11.34
C GLY A 135 -2.48 6.99 -11.39
N SER A 136 -2.02 6.58 -10.20
CA SER A 136 -1.02 5.50 -10.11
C SER A 136 -1.24 4.61 -8.91
N ILE A 137 -1.08 3.30 -9.10
CA ILE A 137 -1.03 2.30 -8.04
C ILE A 137 0.39 1.71 -8.02
N ILE A 138 1.00 1.66 -6.85
CA ILE A 138 2.32 1.08 -6.63
C ILE A 138 2.19 -0.04 -5.60
N ASN A 139 2.48 -1.26 -6.00
CA ASN A 139 2.42 -2.44 -5.13
C ASN A 139 3.84 -2.82 -4.70
N ILE A 140 4.11 -2.90 -3.40
CA ILE A 140 5.41 -3.33 -2.91
C ILE A 140 5.49 -4.86 -2.95
N ALA A 141 6.13 -5.36 -4.00
CA ALA A 141 6.41 -6.78 -4.18
C ALA A 141 7.65 -7.22 -3.37
N SER A 142 8.50 -8.00 -3.96
CA SER A 142 9.80 -8.43 -3.40
C SER A 142 10.58 -9.18 -4.46
N THR A 143 11.90 -9.15 -4.38
CA THR A 143 12.77 -10.07 -5.12
C THR A 143 12.44 -11.54 -4.84
N ALA A 144 11.82 -11.85 -3.69
CA ALA A 144 11.36 -13.19 -3.32
C ALA A 144 10.31 -13.76 -4.28
N GLY A 145 9.54 -12.91 -4.96
CA GLY A 145 8.59 -13.32 -6.00
C GLY A 145 9.25 -13.70 -7.33
N LEU A 146 10.52 -13.34 -7.55
CA LEU A 146 11.30 -13.65 -8.74
C LEU A 146 12.39 -14.70 -8.48
N ARG A 147 13.02 -14.62 -7.31
CA ARG A 147 14.10 -15.50 -6.86
C ARG A 147 13.75 -16.04 -5.47
N PRO A 148 12.91 -17.07 -5.39
CA PRO A 148 12.40 -17.60 -4.13
C PRO A 148 13.52 -18.15 -3.25
N ARG A 149 13.39 -17.92 -1.94
CA ARG A 149 14.33 -18.45 -0.94
C ARG A 149 13.69 -19.63 -0.18
N PRO A 150 14.46 -20.66 0.17
CA PRO A 150 13.98 -21.72 1.05
C PRO A 150 13.47 -21.16 2.38
N GLY A 151 12.48 -21.81 2.96
CA GLY A 151 11.89 -21.43 4.26
C GLY A 151 10.89 -20.28 4.22
N LEU A 152 10.61 -19.70 3.04
CA LEU A 152 9.64 -18.62 2.83
C LEU A 152 8.65 -18.93 1.70
N THR A 153 8.35 -20.19 1.47
CA THR A 153 7.57 -20.67 0.30
C THR A 153 6.26 -19.88 0.10
N TRP A 154 5.47 -19.73 1.14
CA TRP A 154 4.17 -19.06 1.05
C TRP A 154 4.28 -17.55 0.87
N TYR A 155 5.25 -16.92 1.51
CA TYR A 155 5.59 -15.52 1.27
C TYR A 155 6.06 -15.30 -0.17
N ASN A 156 6.99 -16.15 -0.68
CA ASN A 156 7.48 -16.06 -2.05
C ASN A 156 6.33 -16.15 -3.05
N GLY A 157 5.40 -17.11 -2.85
CA GLY A 157 4.20 -17.28 -3.66
C GLY A 157 3.31 -16.03 -3.63
N SER A 158 3.08 -15.44 -2.43
CA SER A 158 2.30 -14.22 -2.29
C SER A 158 2.91 -13.05 -3.06
N LYS A 159 4.25 -12.89 -3.02
CA LYS A 159 4.94 -11.81 -3.75
C LYS A 159 5.01 -12.07 -5.26
N GLY A 160 5.05 -13.32 -5.70
CA GLY A 160 4.84 -13.71 -7.10
C GLY A 160 3.44 -13.34 -7.59
N ALA A 161 2.41 -13.59 -6.77
CA ALA A 161 1.03 -13.17 -7.05
C ALA A 161 0.92 -11.65 -7.20
N VAL A 162 1.55 -10.86 -6.32
CA VAL A 162 1.60 -9.39 -6.41
C VAL A 162 2.16 -8.94 -7.76
N ILE A 163 3.26 -9.54 -8.22
CA ILE A 163 3.91 -9.17 -9.48
C ILE A 163 2.97 -9.43 -10.67
N THR A 164 2.36 -10.61 -10.73
CA THR A 164 1.46 -10.99 -11.83
C THR A 164 0.17 -10.16 -11.80
N THR A 165 -0.44 -9.98 -10.62
CA THR A 165 -1.63 -9.16 -10.45
C THR A 165 -1.37 -7.71 -10.86
N SER A 166 -0.22 -7.14 -10.52
CA SER A 166 0.14 -5.77 -10.90
C SER A 166 0.22 -5.61 -12.43
N LYS A 167 0.77 -6.59 -13.14
CA LYS A 167 0.82 -6.59 -14.62
C LYS A 167 -0.58 -6.67 -15.23
N SER A 168 -1.44 -7.54 -14.70
CA SER A 168 -2.83 -7.67 -15.16
C SER A 168 -3.61 -6.38 -14.93
N MET A 169 -3.50 -5.79 -13.73
CA MET A 169 -4.14 -4.51 -13.43
C MET A 169 -3.63 -3.39 -14.34
N ALA A 170 -2.33 -3.34 -14.67
CA ALA A 170 -1.77 -2.34 -15.56
C ALA A 170 -2.37 -2.41 -16.97
N ALA A 171 -2.56 -3.64 -17.50
CA ALA A 171 -3.18 -3.85 -18.81
C ALA A 171 -4.66 -3.44 -18.80
N GLU A 172 -5.40 -3.80 -17.74
CA GLU A 172 -6.84 -3.52 -17.64
C GLU A 172 -7.15 -2.05 -17.38
N LEU A 173 -6.34 -1.36 -16.56
CA LEU A 173 -6.59 0.02 -16.13
C LEU A 173 -5.91 1.08 -17.01
N GLY A 174 -5.13 0.68 -18.01
CA GLY A 174 -4.50 1.59 -18.97
C GLY A 174 -5.48 2.55 -19.66
N PRO A 175 -6.66 2.10 -20.17
CA PRO A 175 -7.66 2.97 -20.75
C PRO A 175 -8.21 4.04 -19.79
N ASP A 176 -8.15 3.80 -18.48
CA ASP A 176 -8.56 4.74 -17.44
C ASP A 176 -7.47 5.77 -17.07
N ASN A 177 -6.34 5.79 -17.78
CA ASN A 177 -5.17 6.57 -17.43
C ASN A 177 -4.63 6.27 -16.00
N ILE A 178 -4.77 5.02 -15.56
CA ILE A 178 -4.26 4.54 -14.27
C ILE A 178 -3.06 3.61 -14.55
N ARG A 179 -1.90 4.03 -14.09
CA ARG A 179 -0.68 3.22 -14.18
C ARG A 179 -0.55 2.32 -12.96
N VAL A 180 -0.21 1.07 -13.16
CA VAL A 180 0.06 0.12 -12.06
C VAL A 180 1.49 -0.41 -12.22
N ASN A 181 2.28 -0.31 -11.15
CA ASN A 181 3.64 -0.82 -11.08
C ASN A 181 3.85 -1.62 -9.80
N CYS A 182 4.85 -2.49 -9.81
CA CYS A 182 5.33 -3.16 -8.60
C CYS A 182 6.86 -3.00 -8.46
N LEU A 183 7.32 -2.91 -7.21
CA LEU A 183 8.72 -2.73 -6.84
C LEU A 183 9.20 -3.89 -5.96
#